data_687062463c87a14ea6f1fea396d9e7b1
#
_entry.id   687062463c87a14ea6f1fea396d9e7b1
#
_cell.length_a   1.000
_cell.length_b   1.000
_cell.length_c   1.000
_cell.angle_alpha   90.00
_cell.angle_beta   90.00
_cell.angle_gamma   90.00
#
_symmetry.space_group_name_H-M   'P 1'
#
loop_
_entity.id
_entity.type
_entity.pdbx_description
1 polymer ?
#
loop_
_entity_poly.entity_id
_entity_poly.type
_entity_poly.pdbx_seq_one_letter_code
_entity_poly.pdbx_strand_id
1 'polypeptide(L)'
;MAADRFTMTITERDGLTLVELTGELDLASSPELDSALEGLSGDDRRVVLDLRGLSFMDSTGLALILRYHQRAKDERFDLIVVRGPEPVDRVFRVTQTDTLLEMIDVPPAG
;
A
#
# COMPACT_ATOMS: atom_id res chain seq x y z
N MET A 1 14.47 -1.80 23.14
CA MET A 1 13.62 -0.96 22.30
C MET A 1 12.84 -1.83 21.33
N ALA A 2 11.56 -1.68 21.29
CA ALA A 2 10.73 -2.45 20.36
C ALA A 2 10.98 -1.98 18.93
N ALA A 3 10.95 -2.91 18.00
CA ALA A 3 10.93 -2.57 16.58
C ALA A 3 9.66 -1.79 16.28
N ASP A 4 9.64 -1.05 15.16
CA ASP A 4 8.47 -0.31 14.74
C ASP A 4 7.32 -1.27 14.46
N ARG A 5 6.30 -1.19 15.29
CA ARG A 5 5.14 -2.04 15.13
C ARG A 5 4.34 -1.61 13.88
N PHE A 6 3.94 -2.58 13.09
CA PHE A 6 3.06 -2.30 11.97
C PHE A 6 1.70 -1.84 12.47
N THR A 7 1.24 -0.70 11.95
CA THR A 7 -0.13 -0.24 12.17
C THR A 7 -0.74 0.21 10.87
N MET A 8 -2.06 0.26 10.84
CA MET A 8 -2.81 0.59 9.65
C MET A 8 -4.03 1.40 10.04
N THR A 9 -4.26 2.50 9.35
CA THR A 9 -5.44 3.33 9.53
C THR A 9 -6.17 3.45 8.21
N ILE A 10 -7.46 3.16 8.20
CA ILE A 10 -8.28 3.22 6.99
C ILE A 10 -9.32 4.32 7.17
N THR A 11 -9.35 5.23 6.21
CA THR A 11 -10.31 6.35 6.20
C THR A 11 -11.01 6.36 4.85
N GLU A 12 -12.32 6.47 4.85
CA GLU A 12 -13.10 6.54 3.63
C GLU A 12 -13.72 7.92 3.50
N ARG A 13 -13.63 8.52 2.30
CA ARG A 13 -14.18 9.84 2.03
C ARG A 13 -14.47 9.98 0.54
N ASP A 14 -15.72 10.22 0.20
CA ASP A 14 -16.14 10.57 -1.17
C ASP A 14 -15.61 9.60 -2.23
N GLY A 15 -15.73 8.31 -1.98
CA GLY A 15 -15.28 7.28 -2.93
C GLY A 15 -13.79 7.01 -2.88
N LEU A 16 -13.05 7.70 -2.02
CA LEU A 16 -11.63 7.49 -1.81
C LEU A 16 -11.42 6.73 -0.51
N THR A 17 -10.66 5.64 -0.57
CA THR A 17 -10.25 4.90 0.62
C THR A 17 -8.77 5.12 0.82
N LEU A 18 -8.40 5.75 1.92
CA LEU A 18 -7.01 6.01 2.27
C LEU A 18 -6.56 4.97 3.29
N VAL A 19 -5.53 4.20 2.94
CA VAL A 19 -4.95 3.18 3.80
C VAL A 19 -3.55 3.64 4.17
N GLU A 20 -3.40 4.11 5.40
CA GLU A 20 -2.12 4.63 5.89
C GLU A 20 -1.40 3.57 6.70
N LEU A 21 -0.19 3.24 6.30
CA LEU A 21 0.62 2.21 6.94
C LEU A 21 1.78 2.84 7.70
N THR A 22 2.08 2.30 8.88
CA THR A 22 3.27 2.69 9.63
C THR A 22 4.01 1.44 10.09
N GLY A 23 5.29 1.60 10.42
CA GLY A 23 6.10 0.52 10.97
C GLY A 23 6.75 -0.33 9.91
N GLU A 24 6.83 -1.63 10.15
CA GLU A 24 7.52 -2.56 9.26
C GLU A 24 6.53 -3.48 8.57
N LEU A 25 6.54 -3.48 7.25
CA LEU A 25 5.71 -4.38 6.45
C LEU A 25 6.57 -5.55 5.98
N ASP A 26 6.42 -6.67 6.66
CA ASP A 26 7.25 -7.85 6.46
C ASP A 26 6.40 -9.12 6.47
N LEU A 27 7.06 -10.28 6.50
CA LEU A 27 6.38 -11.56 6.50
C LEU A 27 5.39 -11.68 7.66
N ALA A 28 5.72 -11.14 8.83
CA ALA A 28 4.88 -11.26 10.01
C ALA A 28 3.64 -10.35 9.94
N SER A 29 3.78 -9.16 9.37
CA SER A 29 2.69 -8.17 9.32
C SER A 29 1.86 -8.21 8.05
N SER A 30 2.41 -8.78 6.96
CA SER A 30 1.70 -8.83 5.68
C SER A 30 0.31 -9.46 5.75
N PRO A 31 0.07 -10.53 6.54
CA PRO A 31 -1.28 -11.09 6.60
C PRO A 31 -2.34 -10.10 7.12
N GLU A 32 -1.96 -9.21 8.02
CA GLU A 32 -2.88 -8.20 8.53
C GLU A 32 -3.30 -7.24 7.41
N LEU A 33 -2.34 -6.79 6.62
CA LEU A 33 -2.63 -5.91 5.49
C LEU A 33 -3.45 -6.65 4.43
N ASP A 34 -3.08 -7.88 4.11
CA ASP A 34 -3.79 -8.69 3.12
C ASP A 34 -5.27 -8.83 3.49
N SER A 35 -5.54 -9.16 4.75
CA SER A 35 -6.90 -9.31 5.23
C SER A 35 -7.69 -8.01 5.11
N ALA A 36 -7.07 -6.89 5.45
CA ALA A 36 -7.74 -5.58 5.36
C ALA A 36 -8.03 -5.22 3.91
N LEU A 37 -7.07 -5.44 3.01
CA LEU A 37 -7.27 -5.12 1.60
C LEU A 37 -8.34 -5.99 0.94
N GLU A 38 -8.45 -7.25 1.36
CA GLU A 38 -9.50 -8.12 0.86
C GLU A 38 -10.89 -7.60 1.24
N GLY A 39 -11.00 -6.95 2.38
CA GLY A 39 -12.26 -6.35 2.82
C GLY A 39 -12.64 -5.07 2.10
N LEU A 40 -11.72 -4.48 1.36
CA LEU A 40 -11.97 -3.23 0.63
C LEU A 40 -12.45 -3.53 -0.78
N SER A 41 -13.52 -4.26 -0.90
CA SER A 41 -14.10 -4.52 -2.21
C SER A 41 -15.15 -3.46 -2.53
N GLY A 42 -15.36 -3.22 -3.80
CA GLY A 42 -16.38 -2.29 -4.23
C GLY A 42 -16.05 -1.68 -5.57
N ASP A 43 -17.09 -1.44 -6.35
CA ASP A 43 -16.98 -0.87 -7.68
C ASP A 43 -16.61 0.61 -7.62
N ASP A 44 -15.88 1.06 -8.62
CA ASP A 44 -15.55 2.49 -8.81
C ASP A 44 -14.83 3.12 -7.62
N ARG A 45 -14.08 2.31 -6.88
CA ARG A 45 -13.31 2.82 -5.76
C ARG A 45 -11.94 3.29 -6.19
N ARG A 46 -11.44 4.27 -5.44
CA ARG A 46 -10.05 4.66 -5.51
C ARG A 46 -9.44 4.31 -4.16
N VAL A 47 -8.44 3.46 -4.17
CA VAL A 47 -7.72 3.05 -2.97
C VAL A 47 -6.34 3.68 -3.01
N VAL A 48 -6.01 4.45 -2.00
CA VAL A 48 -4.70 5.07 -1.86
C VAL A 48 -3.96 4.34 -0.74
N LEU A 49 -2.87 3.70 -1.08
CA LEU A 49 -2.03 2.99 -0.12
C LEU A 49 -0.85 3.89 0.21
N ASP A 50 -0.86 4.45 1.40
CA ASP A 50 0.13 5.45 1.82
C ASP A 50 1.25 4.77 2.61
N LEU A 51 2.44 4.73 2.01
CA LEU A 51 3.60 4.05 2.57
C LEU A 51 4.53 5.00 3.34
N ARG A 52 4.17 6.28 3.47
CA ARG A 52 5.09 7.26 4.05
C ARG A 52 5.48 6.97 5.49
N GLY A 53 4.60 6.29 6.23
CA GLY A 53 4.87 5.93 7.63
C GLY A 53 5.66 4.64 7.81
N LEU A 54 5.90 3.89 6.73
CA LEU A 54 6.69 2.66 6.84
C LEU A 54 8.16 2.99 7.03
N SER A 55 8.83 2.23 7.91
CA SER A 55 10.27 2.31 8.08
C SER A 55 10.99 1.20 7.33
N PHE A 56 10.27 0.14 6.97
CA PHE A 56 10.85 -1.03 6.32
C PHE A 56 9.79 -1.78 5.53
N MET A 57 10.21 -2.36 4.40
CA MET A 57 9.37 -3.27 3.63
C MET A 57 10.26 -4.32 2.98
N ASP A 58 9.87 -5.59 3.08
CA ASP A 58 10.58 -6.66 2.41
C ASP A 58 9.83 -7.14 1.15
N SER A 59 10.34 -8.20 0.53
CA SER A 59 9.75 -8.72 -0.69
C SER A 59 8.34 -9.28 -0.48
N THR A 60 8.00 -9.71 0.73
CA THR A 60 6.65 -10.19 1.03
C THR A 60 5.64 -9.06 0.93
N GLY A 61 5.99 -7.89 1.47
CA GLY A 61 5.14 -6.71 1.35
C GLY A 61 4.98 -6.26 -0.09
N LEU A 62 6.08 -6.27 -0.84
CA LEU A 62 6.02 -5.91 -2.26
C LEU A 62 5.11 -6.85 -3.03
N ALA A 63 5.26 -8.17 -2.82
CA ALA A 63 4.43 -9.16 -3.52
C ALA A 63 2.95 -8.96 -3.21
N LEU A 64 2.63 -8.62 -1.97
CA LEU A 64 1.25 -8.35 -1.58
C LEU A 64 0.69 -7.15 -2.34
N ILE A 65 1.46 -6.07 -2.41
CA ILE A 65 1.02 -4.86 -3.12
C ILE A 65 0.83 -5.14 -4.60
N LEU A 66 1.71 -5.93 -5.21
CA LEU A 66 1.58 -6.29 -6.62
C LEU A 66 0.34 -7.17 -6.88
N ARG A 67 0.05 -8.10 -5.97
CA ARG A 67 -1.18 -8.90 -6.08
C ARG A 67 -2.42 -8.02 -5.99
N TYR A 68 -2.40 -7.05 -5.09
CA TYR A 68 -3.52 -6.14 -4.93
C TYR A 68 -3.67 -5.24 -6.17
N HIS A 69 -2.56 -4.83 -6.76
CA HIS A 69 -2.58 -4.09 -8.02
C HIS A 69 -3.25 -4.91 -9.13
N GLN A 70 -2.92 -6.19 -9.24
CA GLN A 70 -3.56 -7.06 -10.24
C GLN A 70 -5.05 -7.18 -9.97
N ARG A 71 -5.44 -7.32 -8.71
CA ARG A 71 -6.85 -7.36 -8.34
C ARG A 71 -7.57 -6.07 -8.70
N ALA A 72 -6.90 -4.93 -8.52
CA ALA A 72 -7.48 -3.63 -8.90
C ALA A 72 -7.80 -3.60 -10.39
N LYS A 73 -6.91 -4.13 -11.22
CA LYS A 73 -7.14 -4.19 -12.66
C LYS A 73 -8.31 -5.12 -12.98
N ASP A 74 -8.37 -6.27 -12.34
CA ASP A 74 -9.40 -7.26 -12.60
C ASP A 74 -10.79 -6.79 -12.15
N GLU A 75 -10.86 -6.07 -11.03
CA GLU A 75 -12.11 -5.62 -10.43
C GLU A 75 -12.44 -4.17 -10.80
N ARG A 76 -11.58 -3.53 -11.59
CA ARG A 76 -11.79 -2.18 -12.13
C ARG A 76 -11.93 -1.10 -11.07
N PHE A 77 -10.99 -1.09 -10.12
CA PHE A 77 -10.85 0.06 -9.24
C PHE A 77 -9.43 0.61 -9.39
N ASP A 78 -9.23 1.84 -8.92
CA ASP A 78 -7.92 2.49 -9.01
C ASP A 78 -7.12 2.23 -7.75
N LEU A 79 -5.88 1.81 -7.91
CA LEU A 79 -4.93 1.71 -6.81
C LEU A 79 -3.82 2.72 -7.05
N ILE A 80 -3.63 3.59 -6.07
CA ILE A 80 -2.58 4.59 -6.08
C ILE A 80 -1.69 4.32 -4.88
N VAL A 81 -0.36 4.34 -5.07
CA VAL A 81 0.60 4.11 -4.00
C VAL A 81 1.34 5.41 -3.72
N VAL A 82 1.32 5.88 -2.48
CA VAL A 82 2.11 7.03 -2.06
C VAL A 82 3.47 6.52 -1.60
N ARG A 83 4.53 7.05 -2.21
CA ARG A 83 5.89 6.58 -1.96
C ARG A 83 6.27 6.68 -0.50
N GLY A 84 6.96 5.67 -0.03
CA GLY A 84 7.53 5.67 1.31
C GLY A 84 8.90 6.31 1.36
N PRO A 85 9.54 6.27 2.54
CA PRO A 85 10.91 6.75 2.68
C PRO A 85 11.88 5.91 1.86
N GLU A 86 13.11 6.38 1.77
CA GLU A 86 14.14 5.80 0.88
C GLU A 86 14.26 4.27 0.99
N PRO A 87 14.35 3.68 2.19
CA PRO A 87 14.50 2.21 2.25
C PRO A 87 13.30 1.45 1.67
N VAL A 88 12.12 2.02 1.75
CA VAL A 88 10.89 1.42 1.22
C VAL A 88 10.79 1.66 -0.29
N ASP A 89 10.99 2.91 -0.70
CA ASP A 89 10.89 3.27 -2.12
C ASP A 89 11.94 2.53 -2.95
N ARG A 90 13.11 2.30 -2.38
CA ARG A 90 14.18 1.57 -3.04
C ARG A 90 13.76 0.18 -3.49
N VAL A 91 12.92 -0.50 -2.72
CA VAL A 91 12.45 -1.84 -3.09
C VAL A 91 11.69 -1.80 -4.41
N PHE A 92 10.88 -0.77 -4.60
CA PHE A 92 10.15 -0.59 -5.86
C PHE A 92 11.10 -0.21 -7.01
N ARG A 93 12.06 0.67 -6.77
CA ARG A 93 12.99 1.10 -7.82
C ARG A 93 13.91 -0.03 -8.28
N VAL A 94 14.49 -0.77 -7.33
CA VAL A 94 15.45 -1.84 -7.65
C VAL A 94 14.77 -2.97 -8.41
N THR A 95 13.52 -3.26 -8.09
CA THR A 95 12.75 -4.29 -8.78
C THR A 95 12.05 -3.76 -10.03
N GLN A 96 12.10 -2.45 -10.28
CA GLN A 96 11.42 -1.77 -11.39
C GLN A 96 9.90 -1.92 -11.34
N THR A 97 9.34 -2.27 -10.20
CA THR A 97 7.89 -2.40 -10.04
C THR A 97 7.21 -1.04 -9.94
N ASP A 98 7.98 0.03 -9.69
CA ASP A 98 7.45 1.39 -9.74
C ASP A 98 6.96 1.78 -11.14
N THR A 99 7.38 1.07 -12.18
CA THR A 99 6.87 1.30 -13.53
C THR A 99 5.51 0.63 -13.77
N LEU A 100 5.14 -0.32 -12.92
CA LEU A 100 3.87 -1.04 -13.03
C LEU A 100 2.75 -0.39 -12.23
N LEU A 101 3.11 0.35 -11.20
CA LEU A 101 2.17 0.93 -10.24
C LEU A 101 2.01 2.43 -10.50
N GLU A 102 0.85 2.95 -10.14
CA GLU A 102 0.69 4.41 -10.10
C GLU A 102 1.23 4.89 -8.76
N MET A 103 2.41 5.52 -8.77
CA MET A 103 3.07 5.97 -7.55
C MET A 103 3.17 7.49 -7.56
N ILE A 104 2.80 8.09 -6.44
CA ILE A 104 2.81 9.54 -6.26
C ILE A 104 3.52 9.89 -4.96
N ASP A 105 3.86 11.15 -4.79
CA ASP A 105 4.68 11.59 -3.63
C ASP A 105 3.85 12.01 -2.43
N VAL A 106 2.63 12.48 -2.65
CA VAL A 106 1.73 12.89 -1.57
C VAL A 106 0.33 12.38 -1.89
N PRO A 107 -0.49 12.11 -0.84
CA PRO A 107 -1.85 11.66 -1.10
C PRO A 107 -2.66 12.69 -1.87
N PRO A 108 -3.59 12.26 -2.72
CA PRO A 108 -4.46 13.21 -3.41
C PRO A 108 -5.36 13.92 -2.41
N ALA A 109 -5.64 15.17 -2.69
CA ALA A 109 -6.56 15.98 -1.88
C ALA A 109 -7.98 15.46 -2.10
N GLY A 110 -8.66 15.23 -1.04
CA GLY A 110 -10.03 14.81 -1.20
C GLY A 110 -10.93 14.21 -0.83
#